data_a4fb988378d45e247112a53ecf21530e
#
_entry.id   a4fb988378d45e247112a53ecf21530e
#
_cell.length_a   1.000
_cell.length_b   1.000
_cell.length_c   1.000
_cell.angle_alpha   90.00
_cell.angle_beta   90.00
_cell.angle_gamma   90.00
#
_symmetry.space_group_name_H-M   'P 1'
#
loop_
_entity.id
_entity.type
_entity.pdbx_description
1 polymer ?
#
loop_
_entity_poly.entity_id
_entity_poly.type
_entity_poly.pdbx_seq_one_letter_code
_entity_poly.pdbx_strand_id
1 'polypeptide(L)'
;MSAQNDSRAVMTLDAGGTNFVFSAMLGNRSVVEPFILPAHADNLEQSLASITDGFRRVKESLSAPPAAISFAFPGPCDYCSGIVIDPGNLPAYRDVPLTAILEDTFGLPTFINNDGDLFAYGEATAGFLPYVNGLLENAGSPKRFRNLLGITLGTGFGGGLVRDGQLIVGDNSAAGEVWLLRHKLDRHRNAEEGASIRAVRRVYATATGIPFEQAPQPKDISAIAEGSAEGNREAAHEAFRRLGEVTGDAIAEAITLLDGLVVIGGGISGAHRQFLPAIVAEMNGSYIAPNGDKFRRLIPQAFNLEEPAELATFLKGQAKDVTVPGSGRQVRFDAMPRTGVGISRLGTSEATAIGAYNYALSRLDRKEVL
;
A
#
# COMPACT_ATOMS: atom_id res chain seq x y z
N MET A 1 18.89 -2.85 13.62
CA MET A 1 19.83 -2.70 12.46
C MET A 1 19.01 -2.32 11.24
N SER A 2 19.57 -1.60 10.26
CA SER A 2 18.85 -1.38 8.99
C SER A 2 18.75 -2.72 8.27
N ALA A 3 17.56 -3.06 7.78
CA ALA A 3 17.32 -4.30 7.03
C ALA A 3 18.22 -4.45 5.78
N GLN A 4 18.74 -3.34 5.25
CA GLN A 4 19.70 -3.34 4.13
C GLN A 4 21.04 -4.04 4.47
N ASN A 5 21.40 -4.11 5.75
CA ASN A 5 22.63 -4.74 6.23
C ASN A 5 22.36 -6.07 6.97
N ASP A 6 21.13 -6.59 6.89
CA ASP A 6 20.77 -7.85 7.50
C ASP A 6 21.28 -9.01 6.62
N SER A 7 21.91 -10.00 7.24
CA SER A 7 22.46 -11.16 6.54
C SER A 7 21.52 -12.36 6.49
N ARG A 8 20.33 -12.25 7.06
CA ARG A 8 19.33 -13.32 7.05
C ARG A 8 18.56 -13.31 5.73
N ALA A 9 18.56 -14.43 5.03
CA ALA A 9 17.73 -14.62 3.84
C ALA A 9 16.30 -15.02 4.24
N VAL A 10 15.30 -14.49 3.56
CA VAL A 10 13.88 -14.88 3.71
C VAL A 10 13.36 -15.33 2.35
N MET A 11 12.76 -16.51 2.30
CA MET A 11 12.12 -17.04 1.11
C MET A 11 10.77 -16.34 0.90
N THR A 12 10.47 -15.94 -0.33
CA THR A 12 9.28 -15.16 -0.68
C THR A 12 8.48 -15.80 -1.81
N LEU A 13 7.19 -15.50 -1.84
CA LEU A 13 6.24 -15.95 -2.84
C LEU A 13 5.30 -14.79 -3.20
N ASP A 14 5.01 -14.61 -4.48
CA ASP A 14 3.86 -13.85 -4.97
C ASP A 14 2.78 -14.85 -5.40
N ALA A 15 1.70 -14.95 -4.60
CA ALA A 15 0.66 -15.95 -4.74
C ALA A 15 -0.50 -15.43 -5.59
N GLY A 16 -0.42 -15.60 -6.91
CA GLY A 16 -1.52 -15.34 -7.83
C GLY A 16 -2.46 -16.56 -8.02
N GLY A 17 -3.69 -16.32 -8.46
CA GLY A 17 -4.66 -17.39 -8.70
C GLY A 17 -4.29 -18.35 -9.85
N THR A 18 -3.40 -17.95 -10.75
CA THR A 18 -2.93 -18.77 -11.89
C THR A 18 -1.50 -19.27 -11.69
N ASN A 19 -0.64 -18.42 -11.17
CA ASN A 19 0.79 -18.66 -11.03
C ASN A 19 1.28 -18.26 -9.65
N PHE A 20 2.28 -18.99 -9.17
CA PHE A 20 3.09 -18.69 -8.01
C PHE A 20 4.49 -18.27 -8.46
N VAL A 21 4.96 -17.11 -8.00
CA VAL A 21 6.30 -16.60 -8.33
C VAL A 21 7.18 -16.66 -7.09
N PHE A 22 8.21 -17.48 -7.13
CA PHE A 22 9.12 -17.75 -6.01
C PHE A 22 10.40 -16.96 -6.14
N SER A 23 10.92 -16.48 -5.01
CA SER A 23 12.21 -15.82 -4.90
C SER A 23 12.73 -15.88 -3.45
N ALA A 24 13.83 -15.20 -3.16
CA ALA A 24 14.29 -14.93 -1.81
C ALA A 24 14.87 -13.51 -1.72
N MET A 25 14.74 -12.92 -0.56
CA MET A 25 15.23 -11.57 -0.26
C MET A 25 16.35 -11.63 0.79
N LEU A 26 17.34 -10.77 0.63
CA LEU A 26 18.42 -10.53 1.60
C LEU A 26 18.86 -9.07 1.49
N GLY A 27 18.87 -8.34 2.60
CA GLY A 27 19.28 -6.93 2.59
C GLY A 27 18.38 -6.04 1.70
N ASN A 28 17.08 -6.31 1.61
CA ASN A 28 16.11 -5.65 0.71
C ASN A 28 16.40 -5.86 -0.79
N ARG A 29 17.09 -6.93 -1.16
CA ARG A 29 17.38 -7.27 -2.56
C ARG A 29 16.98 -8.70 -2.84
N SER A 30 16.48 -8.97 -4.04
CA SER A 30 16.29 -10.34 -4.52
C SER A 30 17.65 -11.00 -4.69
N VAL A 31 17.81 -12.21 -4.14
CA VAL A 31 19.05 -13.02 -4.20
C VAL A 31 18.85 -14.35 -4.89
N VAL A 32 17.64 -14.65 -5.30
CA VAL A 32 17.29 -15.80 -6.15
C VAL A 32 16.50 -15.26 -7.34
N GLU A 33 16.90 -15.62 -8.56
CA GLU A 33 16.17 -15.23 -9.78
C GLU A 33 14.74 -15.77 -9.69
N PRO A 34 13.72 -14.92 -9.85
CA PRO A 34 12.33 -15.34 -9.76
C PRO A 34 11.97 -16.42 -10.78
N PHE A 35 11.26 -17.46 -10.36
CA PHE A 35 10.72 -18.49 -11.26
C PHE A 35 9.26 -18.78 -10.91
N ILE A 36 8.55 -19.36 -11.89
CA ILE A 36 7.10 -19.51 -11.86
C ILE A 36 6.74 -20.99 -11.81
N LEU A 37 5.78 -21.33 -10.93
CA LEU A 37 5.06 -22.59 -10.93
C LEU A 37 3.55 -22.34 -11.03
N PRO A 38 2.76 -23.31 -11.56
CA PRO A 38 1.31 -23.18 -11.63
C PRO A 38 0.69 -23.20 -10.22
N ALA A 39 -0.34 -22.38 -9.99
CA ALA A 39 -1.00 -22.29 -8.69
C ALA A 39 -1.98 -23.45 -8.41
N HIS A 40 -2.55 -24.09 -9.44
CA HIS A 40 -3.54 -25.15 -9.29
C HIS A 40 -4.70 -24.75 -8.37
N ALA A 41 -5.29 -23.57 -8.60
CA ALA A 41 -6.22 -22.89 -7.71
C ALA A 41 -7.39 -23.76 -7.20
N ASP A 42 -7.85 -24.71 -8.01
CA ASP A 42 -8.99 -25.58 -7.71
C ASP A 42 -8.59 -26.92 -7.08
N ASN A 43 -7.28 -27.17 -6.85
CA ASN A 43 -6.78 -28.44 -6.31
C ASN A 43 -5.76 -28.19 -5.21
N LEU A 44 -6.18 -28.34 -3.97
CA LEU A 44 -5.32 -28.05 -2.80
C LEU A 44 -4.04 -28.89 -2.76
N GLU A 45 -4.13 -30.18 -3.05
CA GLU A 45 -2.96 -31.09 -2.98
C GLU A 45 -1.89 -30.67 -4.01
N GLN A 46 -2.31 -30.41 -5.25
CA GLN A 46 -1.39 -29.94 -6.30
C GLN A 46 -0.84 -28.55 -6.01
N SER A 47 -1.68 -27.66 -5.46
CA SER A 47 -1.27 -26.33 -5.09
C SER A 47 -0.23 -26.32 -3.95
N LEU A 48 -0.48 -27.09 -2.89
CA LEU A 48 0.49 -27.27 -1.79
C LEU A 48 1.77 -27.96 -2.26
N ALA A 49 1.68 -28.91 -3.20
CA ALA A 49 2.85 -29.51 -3.83
C ALA A 49 3.67 -28.49 -4.61
N SER A 50 3.02 -27.60 -5.38
CA SER A 50 3.68 -26.49 -6.08
C SER A 50 4.39 -25.54 -5.11
N ILE A 51 3.71 -25.14 -4.01
CA ILE A 51 4.32 -24.26 -2.99
C ILE A 51 5.53 -24.94 -2.35
N THR A 52 5.41 -26.21 -1.97
CA THR A 52 6.51 -26.98 -1.34
C THR A 52 7.68 -27.15 -2.29
N ASP A 53 7.43 -27.50 -3.55
CA ASP A 53 8.49 -27.64 -4.56
C ASP A 53 9.18 -26.29 -4.84
N GLY A 54 8.41 -25.23 -4.97
CA GLY A 54 8.93 -23.89 -5.18
C GLY A 54 9.87 -23.45 -4.05
N PHE A 55 9.45 -23.54 -2.81
CA PHE A 55 10.32 -23.19 -1.67
C PHE A 55 11.50 -24.12 -1.50
N ARG A 56 11.38 -25.40 -1.86
CA ARG A 56 12.54 -26.31 -1.87
C ARG A 56 13.60 -25.84 -2.87
N ARG A 57 13.22 -25.48 -4.09
CA ARG A 57 14.14 -24.95 -5.12
C ARG A 57 14.76 -23.63 -4.70
N VAL A 58 13.99 -22.73 -4.08
CA VAL A 58 14.55 -21.48 -3.51
C VAL A 58 15.59 -21.81 -2.46
N LYS A 59 15.29 -22.70 -1.51
CA LYS A 59 16.21 -23.12 -0.43
C LYS A 59 17.50 -23.71 -0.98
N GLU A 60 17.42 -24.54 -2.02
CA GLU A 60 18.58 -25.15 -2.70
C GLU A 60 19.43 -24.13 -3.46
N SER A 61 18.84 -23.02 -3.91
CA SER A 61 19.53 -21.94 -4.64
C SER A 61 20.23 -20.96 -3.72
N LEU A 62 19.97 -20.99 -2.41
CA LEU A 62 20.58 -20.09 -1.43
C LEU A 62 21.95 -20.60 -0.99
N SER A 63 22.92 -19.69 -0.85
CA SER A 63 24.27 -19.99 -0.36
C SER A 63 24.36 -20.26 1.14
N ALA A 64 23.32 -19.86 1.89
CA ALA A 64 23.19 -20.06 3.34
C ALA A 64 21.75 -20.43 3.70
N PRO A 65 21.51 -21.11 4.83
CA PRO A 65 20.16 -21.45 5.26
C PRO A 65 19.28 -20.22 5.42
N PRO A 66 18.04 -20.22 4.89
CA PRO A 66 17.08 -19.14 5.10
C PRO A 66 16.63 -19.09 6.56
N ALA A 67 16.30 -17.88 7.04
CA ALA A 67 15.83 -17.63 8.40
C ALA A 67 14.31 -17.78 8.56
N ALA A 68 13.54 -17.58 7.48
CA ALA A 68 12.08 -17.64 7.49
C ALA A 68 11.52 -17.80 6.08
N ILE A 69 10.22 -18.06 6.03
CA ILE A 69 9.35 -17.91 4.86
C ILE A 69 8.39 -16.74 5.13
N SER A 70 8.22 -15.80 4.18
CA SER A 70 7.26 -14.71 4.35
C SER A 70 6.73 -14.22 3.01
N PHE A 71 5.41 -14.10 2.87
CA PHE A 71 4.82 -13.76 1.58
C PHE A 71 3.40 -13.19 1.68
N ALA A 72 2.95 -12.56 0.58
CA ALA A 72 1.57 -12.16 0.38
C ALA A 72 0.71 -13.36 0.03
N PHE A 73 -0.45 -13.50 0.69
CA PHE A 73 -1.46 -14.48 0.31
C PHE A 73 -2.85 -13.82 0.27
N PRO A 74 -3.66 -14.11 -0.77
CA PRO A 74 -4.97 -13.47 -0.91
C PRO A 74 -5.91 -13.87 0.23
N GLY A 75 -6.66 -12.87 0.72
CA GLY A 75 -7.65 -13.06 1.77
C GLY A 75 -9.04 -13.46 1.27
N PRO A 76 -9.96 -13.73 2.21
CA PRO A 76 -9.79 -13.53 3.65
C PRO A 76 -8.93 -14.61 4.33
N CYS A 77 -8.06 -14.15 5.23
CA CYS A 77 -7.19 -14.99 6.05
C CYS A 77 -7.18 -14.50 7.50
N ASP A 78 -6.98 -15.40 8.45
CA ASP A 78 -6.43 -15.04 9.74
C ASP A 78 -4.90 -14.99 9.62
N TYR A 79 -4.37 -13.82 9.31
CA TYR A 79 -2.94 -13.63 9.09
C TYR A 79 -2.12 -13.84 10.37
N CYS A 80 -2.72 -13.63 11.54
CA CYS A 80 -2.04 -13.85 12.82
C CYS A 80 -1.80 -15.33 13.09
N SER A 81 -2.81 -16.17 12.81
CA SER A 81 -2.74 -17.62 12.97
C SER A 81 -2.24 -18.35 11.71
N GLY A 82 -2.08 -17.65 10.59
CA GLY A 82 -1.65 -18.22 9.33
C GLY A 82 -2.64 -19.17 8.68
N ILE A 83 -3.94 -18.94 8.91
CA ILE A 83 -5.04 -19.76 8.38
C ILE A 83 -5.72 -19.03 7.22
N VAL A 84 -5.74 -19.67 6.06
CA VAL A 84 -6.47 -19.19 4.88
C VAL A 84 -7.92 -19.60 5.00
N ILE A 85 -8.86 -18.62 4.97
CA ILE A 85 -10.28 -18.90 5.25
C ILE A 85 -11.05 -19.26 3.98
N ASP A 86 -11.16 -18.35 3.00
CA ASP A 86 -11.92 -18.60 1.75
C ASP A 86 -11.52 -17.59 0.64
N PRO A 87 -10.32 -17.66 0.09
CA PRO A 87 -9.86 -16.72 -0.93
C PRO A 87 -10.54 -17.00 -2.28
N GLY A 88 -11.21 -15.98 -2.83
CA GLY A 88 -12.02 -16.13 -4.05
C GLY A 88 -11.25 -16.56 -5.30
N ASN A 89 -9.95 -16.28 -5.38
CA ASN A 89 -9.07 -16.64 -6.50
C ASN A 89 -8.28 -17.94 -6.30
N LEU A 90 -8.39 -18.56 -5.10
CA LEU A 90 -7.79 -19.84 -4.75
C LEU A 90 -8.85 -20.69 -3.97
N PRO A 91 -9.94 -21.11 -4.60
CA PRO A 91 -11.11 -21.68 -3.93
C PRO A 91 -10.85 -23.01 -3.21
N ALA A 92 -9.74 -23.70 -3.52
CA ALA A 92 -9.33 -24.89 -2.81
C ALA A 92 -8.81 -24.62 -1.39
N TYR A 93 -8.45 -23.36 -1.07
CA TYR A 93 -7.91 -22.97 0.24
C TYR A 93 -9.03 -22.54 1.19
N ARG A 94 -9.81 -23.50 1.67
CA ARG A 94 -10.83 -23.24 2.69
C ARG A 94 -10.41 -23.84 4.03
N ASP A 95 -10.25 -22.97 5.05
CA ASP A 95 -9.79 -23.34 6.39
C ASP A 95 -8.44 -24.07 6.40
N VAL A 96 -7.48 -23.63 5.56
CA VAL A 96 -6.17 -24.25 5.41
C VAL A 96 -5.14 -23.56 6.31
N PRO A 97 -4.51 -24.29 7.28
CA PRO A 97 -3.47 -23.73 8.15
C PRO A 97 -2.14 -23.69 7.42
N LEU A 98 -2.02 -22.76 6.45
CA LEU A 98 -0.92 -22.73 5.48
C LEU A 98 0.45 -22.52 6.14
N THR A 99 0.53 -21.65 7.15
CA THR A 99 1.82 -21.41 7.85
C THR A 99 2.28 -22.64 8.58
N ALA A 100 1.41 -23.33 9.32
CA ALA A 100 1.74 -24.56 10.04
C ALA A 100 2.21 -25.67 9.08
N ILE A 101 1.56 -25.84 7.93
CA ILE A 101 1.98 -26.80 6.90
C ILE A 101 3.40 -26.51 6.42
N LEU A 102 3.75 -25.25 6.20
CA LEU A 102 5.08 -24.85 5.73
C LEU A 102 6.13 -24.94 6.85
N GLU A 103 5.77 -24.61 8.08
CA GLU A 103 6.61 -24.76 9.26
C GLU A 103 6.98 -26.23 9.50
N ASP A 104 5.98 -27.14 9.46
CA ASP A 104 6.23 -28.58 9.56
C ASP A 104 7.11 -29.12 8.43
N THR A 105 6.95 -28.57 7.22
CA THR A 105 7.68 -29.02 6.04
C THR A 105 9.14 -28.55 6.02
N PHE A 106 9.39 -27.30 6.41
CA PHE A 106 10.70 -26.65 6.25
C PHE A 106 11.47 -26.45 7.56
N GLY A 107 10.80 -26.54 8.71
CA GLY A 107 11.36 -26.23 10.03
C GLY A 107 11.74 -24.75 10.17
N LEU A 108 11.00 -23.86 9.52
CA LEU A 108 11.27 -22.42 9.48
C LEU A 108 10.02 -21.64 9.90
N PRO A 109 10.16 -20.57 10.70
CA PRO A 109 9.07 -19.64 10.95
C PRO A 109 8.46 -19.14 9.63
N THR A 110 7.15 -19.17 9.52
CA THR A 110 6.42 -18.81 8.31
C THR A 110 5.40 -17.73 8.60
N PHE A 111 5.36 -16.69 7.76
CA PHE A 111 4.47 -15.54 7.90
C PHE A 111 3.73 -15.28 6.60
N ILE A 112 2.42 -15.09 6.68
CA ILE A 112 1.59 -14.62 5.57
C ILE A 112 0.93 -13.29 5.94
N ASN A 113 0.69 -12.44 4.95
CA ASN A 113 -0.05 -11.19 5.11
C ASN A 113 -0.83 -10.84 3.85
N ASN A 114 -1.68 -9.81 3.94
CA ASN A 114 -2.31 -9.20 2.79
C ASN A 114 -1.28 -8.46 1.92
N ASP A 115 -1.51 -8.41 0.61
CA ASP A 115 -0.63 -7.72 -0.34
C ASP A 115 -0.58 -6.20 -0.12
N GLY A 116 -1.71 -5.58 0.23
CA GLY A 116 -1.79 -4.16 0.58
C GLY A 116 -1.02 -3.83 1.86
N ASP A 117 -1.07 -4.70 2.86
CA ASP A 117 -0.30 -4.61 4.10
C ASP A 117 1.20 -4.66 3.83
N LEU A 118 1.64 -5.65 3.07
CA LEU A 118 3.05 -5.80 2.74
C LEU A 118 3.55 -4.68 1.84
N PHE A 119 2.73 -4.22 0.88
CA PHE A 119 3.04 -3.01 0.11
C PHE A 119 3.29 -1.80 1.02
N ALA A 120 2.37 -1.52 1.94
CA ALA A 120 2.49 -0.41 2.88
C ALA A 120 3.73 -0.57 3.77
N TYR A 121 4.02 -1.78 4.24
CA TYR A 121 5.17 -2.06 5.08
C TYR A 121 6.51 -1.92 4.34
N GLY A 122 6.59 -2.34 3.09
CA GLY A 122 7.76 -2.13 2.22
C GLY A 122 8.04 -0.64 1.98
N GLU A 123 7.01 0.12 1.65
CA GLU A 123 7.14 1.57 1.46
C GLU A 123 7.45 2.32 2.77
N ALA A 124 7.03 1.79 3.92
CA ALA A 124 7.36 2.36 5.22
C ALA A 124 8.79 2.04 5.66
N THR A 125 9.34 0.89 5.28
CA THR A 125 10.66 0.44 5.76
C THR A 125 11.80 0.76 4.80
N ALA A 126 11.55 0.80 3.50
CA ALA A 126 12.60 0.95 2.48
C ALA A 126 12.25 1.91 1.33
N GLY A 127 10.99 2.35 1.21
CA GLY A 127 10.52 3.14 0.08
C GLY A 127 10.17 4.58 0.44
N PHE A 128 8.90 4.93 0.31
CA PHE A 128 8.38 6.30 0.37
C PHE A 128 8.64 7.00 1.71
N LEU A 129 8.41 6.33 2.84
CA LEU A 129 8.57 6.96 4.17
C LEU A 129 10.02 7.38 4.44
N PRO A 130 11.05 6.52 4.30
CA PRO A 130 12.44 6.94 4.45
C PRO A 130 12.87 7.97 3.37
N TYR A 131 12.36 7.88 2.15
CA TYR A 131 12.61 8.88 1.10
C TYR A 131 12.14 10.27 1.52
N VAL A 132 10.89 10.44 1.96
CA VAL A 132 10.34 11.74 2.39
C VAL A 132 11.07 12.27 3.63
N ASN A 133 11.40 11.40 4.60
CA ASN A 133 12.18 11.78 5.77
C ASN A 133 13.59 12.25 5.40
N GLY A 134 14.23 11.64 4.40
CA GLY A 134 15.52 12.09 3.86
C GLY A 134 15.44 13.47 3.20
N LEU A 135 14.37 13.75 2.44
CA LEU A 135 14.12 15.08 1.89
C LEU A 135 13.93 16.14 2.98
N LEU A 136 13.17 15.82 4.04
CA LEU A 136 12.98 16.72 5.18
C LEU A 136 14.29 16.98 5.93
N GLU A 137 15.14 15.97 6.08
CA GLU A 137 16.45 16.12 6.69
C GLU A 137 17.35 17.03 5.88
N ASN A 138 17.44 16.81 4.58
CA ASN A 138 18.23 17.63 3.65
C ASN A 138 17.74 19.08 3.62
N ALA A 139 16.45 19.32 3.83
CA ALA A 139 15.85 20.65 3.94
C ALA A 139 16.02 21.29 5.34
N GLY A 140 16.68 20.60 6.30
CA GLY A 140 16.86 21.09 7.66
C GLY A 140 15.57 21.17 8.49
N SER A 141 14.51 20.46 8.07
CA SER A 141 13.24 20.41 8.81
C SER A 141 13.39 19.59 10.09
N PRO A 142 12.82 20.00 11.23
CA PRO A 142 12.76 19.18 12.43
C PRO A 142 11.66 18.10 12.36
N LYS A 143 10.76 18.18 11.36
CA LYS A 143 9.65 17.22 11.19
C LYS A 143 10.17 15.86 10.72
N ARG A 144 9.68 14.79 11.34
CA ARG A 144 9.86 13.40 10.88
C ARG A 144 8.54 12.67 10.95
N PHE A 145 8.25 11.88 9.94
CA PHE A 145 7.07 11.01 9.89
C PHE A 145 7.47 9.59 10.31
N ARG A 146 6.54 8.88 10.95
CA ARG A 146 6.69 7.50 11.41
C ARG A 146 5.54 6.61 10.98
N ASN A 147 4.44 7.26 10.56
CA ASN A 147 3.20 6.58 10.17
C ASN A 147 3.02 6.69 8.66
N LEU A 148 2.53 5.63 8.05
CA LEU A 148 2.26 5.56 6.62
C LEU A 148 0.94 4.81 6.36
N LEU A 149 0.09 5.41 5.53
CA LEU A 149 -1.01 4.73 4.86
C LEU A 149 -0.53 4.33 3.47
N GLY A 150 -0.44 3.03 3.18
CA GLY A 150 -0.23 2.52 1.84
C GLY A 150 -1.58 2.28 1.16
N ILE A 151 -1.72 2.68 -0.08
CA ILE A 151 -2.90 2.50 -0.93
C ILE A 151 -2.50 1.84 -2.23
N THR A 152 -3.21 0.80 -2.64
CA THR A 152 -3.07 0.21 -3.96
C THR A 152 -4.32 0.43 -4.80
N LEU A 153 -4.15 1.14 -5.93
CA LEU A 153 -5.21 1.38 -6.93
C LEU A 153 -4.99 0.47 -8.13
N GLY A 154 -5.85 -0.52 -8.29
CA GLY A 154 -5.75 -1.53 -9.33
C GLY A 154 -7.10 -2.13 -9.69
N THR A 155 -7.18 -3.44 -9.82
CA THR A 155 -8.44 -4.19 -9.96
C THR A 155 -9.36 -3.89 -8.78
N GLY A 156 -8.78 -3.85 -7.57
CA GLY A 156 -9.41 -3.43 -6.33
C GLY A 156 -8.81 -2.15 -5.76
N PHE A 157 -9.21 -1.84 -4.54
CA PHE A 157 -8.76 -0.72 -3.72
C PHE A 157 -8.20 -1.25 -2.40
N GLY A 158 -6.92 -1.62 -2.41
CA GLY A 158 -6.24 -2.16 -1.23
C GLY A 158 -5.63 -1.06 -0.36
N GLY A 159 -5.36 -1.41 0.91
CA GLY A 159 -4.68 -0.55 1.85
C GLY A 159 -3.89 -1.31 2.91
N GLY A 160 -2.98 -0.60 3.58
CA GLY A 160 -2.24 -1.10 4.72
C GLY A 160 -1.82 0.05 5.63
N LEU A 161 -1.78 -0.20 6.92
CA LEU A 161 -1.52 0.79 7.96
C LEU A 161 -0.20 0.50 8.66
N VAL A 162 0.70 1.46 8.67
CA VAL A 162 1.96 1.38 9.44
C VAL A 162 2.02 2.51 10.45
N ARG A 163 2.20 2.18 11.71
CA ARG A 163 2.35 3.14 12.81
C ARG A 163 3.63 2.87 13.59
N ASP A 164 4.45 3.91 13.78
CA ASP A 164 5.74 3.81 14.48
C ASP A 164 6.63 2.66 13.98
N GLY A 165 6.62 2.43 12.65
CA GLY A 165 7.38 1.35 12.01
C GLY A 165 6.79 -0.06 12.22
N GLN A 166 5.55 -0.17 12.69
CA GLN A 166 4.84 -1.42 12.92
C GLN A 166 3.64 -1.53 11.97
N LEU A 167 3.51 -2.67 11.31
CA LEU A 167 2.31 -3.00 10.55
C LEU A 167 1.14 -3.23 11.52
N ILE A 168 -0.01 -2.63 11.22
CA ILE A 168 -1.25 -2.82 11.96
C ILE A 168 -2.11 -3.82 11.19
N VAL A 169 -2.15 -5.05 11.67
CA VAL A 169 -2.96 -6.11 11.07
C VAL A 169 -4.38 -6.15 11.66
N GLY A 170 -4.51 -5.75 12.95
CA GLY A 170 -5.77 -5.79 13.71
C GLY A 170 -6.07 -7.16 14.29
N ASP A 171 -7.02 -7.20 15.23
CA ASP A 171 -7.39 -8.43 15.96
C ASP A 171 -8.08 -9.47 15.09
N ASN A 172 -8.67 -9.04 13.97
CA ASN A 172 -9.38 -9.90 13.02
C ASN A 172 -8.68 -9.94 11.65
N SER A 173 -7.41 -9.56 11.59
CA SER A 173 -6.65 -9.45 10.34
C SER A 173 -7.35 -8.55 9.28
N ALA A 174 -8.09 -7.54 9.72
CA ALA A 174 -8.93 -6.69 8.88
C ALA A 174 -8.64 -5.20 9.03
N ALA A 175 -7.50 -4.84 9.63
CA ALA A 175 -7.05 -3.45 9.62
C ALA A 175 -6.62 -3.07 8.19
N GLY A 176 -6.86 -1.84 7.80
CA GLY A 176 -6.46 -1.39 6.46
C GLY A 176 -7.43 -1.74 5.33
N GLU A 177 -8.55 -2.38 5.60
CA GLU A 177 -9.60 -2.71 4.63
C GLU A 177 -10.34 -1.44 4.12
N VAL A 178 -9.57 -0.51 3.54
CA VAL A 178 -10.05 0.81 3.10
C VAL A 178 -11.12 0.74 2.00
N TRP A 179 -11.16 -0.36 1.25
CA TRP A 179 -12.17 -0.60 0.23
C TRP A 179 -13.59 -0.66 0.79
N LEU A 180 -13.74 -1.05 2.08
CA LEU A 180 -15.02 -1.11 2.79
C LEU A 180 -15.50 0.25 3.30
N LEU A 181 -14.66 1.28 3.27
CA LEU A 181 -15.10 2.64 3.58
C LEU A 181 -16.25 3.03 2.66
N ARG A 182 -17.08 3.95 3.12
CA ARG A 182 -18.25 4.36 2.35
C ARG A 182 -17.85 5.15 1.11
N HIS A 183 -18.49 4.84 0.00
CA HIS A 183 -18.33 5.63 -1.23
C HIS A 183 -18.93 7.03 -1.06
N LYS A 184 -18.11 8.07 -1.24
CA LYS A 184 -18.51 9.47 -1.04
C LYS A 184 -19.78 9.87 -1.81
N LEU A 185 -19.90 9.47 -3.07
CA LEU A 185 -20.95 9.91 -4.00
C LEU A 185 -22.16 8.97 -4.01
N ASP A 186 -22.07 7.79 -3.45
CA ASP A 186 -23.15 6.81 -3.35
C ASP A 186 -23.07 6.05 -2.02
N ARG A 187 -23.89 6.46 -1.06
CA ARG A 187 -23.91 5.91 0.30
C ARG A 187 -24.27 4.42 0.39
N HIS A 188 -24.73 3.80 -0.70
CA HIS A 188 -25.10 2.39 -0.76
C HIS A 188 -23.96 1.51 -1.29
N ARG A 189 -22.83 2.10 -1.67
CA ARG A 189 -21.64 1.41 -2.17
C ARG A 189 -20.44 1.62 -1.25
N ASN A 190 -19.46 0.75 -1.40
CA ASN A 190 -18.15 0.91 -0.79
C ASN A 190 -17.22 1.76 -1.67
N ALA A 191 -16.10 2.21 -1.11
CA ALA A 191 -15.17 3.10 -1.78
C ALA A 191 -14.53 2.46 -3.04
N GLU A 192 -14.32 1.13 -3.06
CA GLU A 192 -13.75 0.44 -4.22
C GLU A 192 -14.57 0.62 -5.50
N GLU A 193 -15.88 0.77 -5.38
CA GLU A 193 -16.74 1.01 -6.54
C GLU A 193 -16.47 2.36 -7.23
N GLY A 194 -15.74 3.27 -6.56
CA GLY A 194 -15.27 4.54 -7.13
C GLY A 194 -13.74 4.64 -7.25
N ALA A 195 -13.00 3.69 -6.66
CA ALA A 195 -11.54 3.73 -6.53
C ALA A 195 -10.85 2.49 -7.14
N SER A 196 -11.22 2.11 -8.35
CA SER A 196 -10.68 0.93 -9.04
C SER A 196 -10.63 1.10 -10.56
N ILE A 197 -9.96 0.18 -11.26
CA ILE A 197 -9.94 0.12 -12.74
C ILE A 197 -11.36 0.17 -13.31
N ARG A 198 -12.28 -0.64 -12.75
CA ARG A 198 -13.67 -0.69 -13.23
C ARG A 198 -14.41 0.64 -12.99
N ALA A 199 -14.06 1.38 -11.94
CA ALA A 199 -14.65 2.68 -11.67
C ALA A 199 -14.27 3.71 -12.74
N VAL A 200 -13.00 3.84 -13.08
CA VAL A 200 -12.51 4.72 -14.15
C VAL A 200 -13.19 4.40 -15.48
N ARG A 201 -13.21 3.10 -15.85
CA ARG A 201 -13.85 2.65 -17.08
C ARG A 201 -15.34 2.92 -17.12
N ARG A 202 -16.04 2.73 -16.01
CA ARG A 202 -17.49 2.96 -15.88
C ARG A 202 -17.83 4.44 -16.07
N VAL A 203 -17.08 5.34 -15.43
CA VAL A 203 -17.30 6.79 -15.58
C VAL A 203 -17.07 7.23 -17.02
N TYR A 204 -15.96 6.78 -17.63
CA TYR A 204 -15.66 7.09 -19.03
C TYR A 204 -16.75 6.57 -19.98
N ALA A 205 -17.16 5.31 -19.84
CA ALA A 205 -18.23 4.70 -20.64
C ALA A 205 -19.54 5.47 -20.54
N THR A 206 -19.94 5.81 -19.33
CA THR A 206 -21.17 6.59 -19.07
C THR A 206 -21.11 7.97 -19.72
N ALA A 207 -19.98 8.66 -19.60
CA ALA A 207 -19.81 10.00 -20.15
C ALA A 207 -19.75 10.04 -21.68
N THR A 208 -19.28 8.94 -22.30
CA THR A 208 -19.19 8.83 -23.78
C THR A 208 -20.38 8.11 -24.41
N GLY A 209 -21.25 7.48 -23.62
CA GLY A 209 -22.41 6.72 -24.12
C GLY A 209 -22.05 5.38 -24.75
N ILE A 210 -20.84 4.83 -24.50
CA ILE A 210 -20.43 3.54 -25.00
C ILE A 210 -20.74 2.41 -24.00
N PRO A 211 -20.92 1.15 -24.43
CA PRO A 211 -21.01 0.01 -23.53
C PRO A 211 -19.76 -0.13 -22.67
N PHE A 212 -19.91 -0.59 -21.42
CA PHE A 212 -18.79 -0.77 -20.47
C PHE A 212 -17.70 -1.70 -21.02
N GLU A 213 -18.06 -2.73 -21.74
CA GLU A 213 -17.15 -3.71 -22.33
C GLU A 213 -16.19 -3.07 -23.34
N GLN A 214 -16.65 -2.00 -24.02
CA GLN A 214 -15.88 -1.24 -25.00
C GLN A 214 -15.04 -0.12 -24.38
N ALA A 215 -15.20 0.16 -23.08
CA ALA A 215 -14.44 1.20 -22.40
C ALA A 215 -12.94 0.84 -22.38
N PRO A 216 -12.06 1.78 -22.78
CA PRO A 216 -10.61 1.57 -22.74
C PRO A 216 -10.10 1.26 -21.33
N GLN A 217 -8.86 0.76 -21.24
CA GLN A 217 -8.20 0.59 -19.96
C GLN A 217 -7.75 1.95 -19.39
N PRO A 218 -7.55 2.08 -18.06
CA PRO A 218 -7.14 3.34 -17.47
C PRO A 218 -5.88 3.97 -18.08
N LYS A 219 -4.93 3.15 -18.55
CA LYS A 219 -3.74 3.63 -19.27
C LYS A 219 -4.12 4.39 -20.54
N ASP A 220 -5.06 3.84 -21.32
CA ASP A 220 -5.50 4.45 -22.57
C ASP A 220 -6.37 5.69 -22.29
N ILE A 221 -7.22 5.64 -21.25
CA ILE A 221 -8.02 6.80 -20.80
C ILE A 221 -7.07 7.93 -20.33
N SER A 222 -5.95 7.60 -19.66
CA SER A 222 -4.93 8.60 -19.29
C SER A 222 -4.29 9.23 -20.53
N ALA A 223 -3.95 8.43 -21.54
CA ALA A 223 -3.42 8.94 -22.80
C ALA A 223 -4.41 9.86 -23.54
N ILE A 224 -5.71 9.55 -23.48
CA ILE A 224 -6.78 10.43 -23.99
C ILE A 224 -6.83 11.75 -23.19
N ALA A 225 -6.77 11.69 -21.87
CA ALA A 225 -6.75 12.89 -21.01
C ALA A 225 -5.55 13.79 -21.31
N GLU A 226 -4.38 13.21 -21.57
CA GLU A 226 -3.15 13.92 -21.93
C GLU A 226 -3.18 14.46 -23.39
N GLY A 227 -4.10 13.97 -24.21
CA GLY A 227 -4.20 14.34 -25.64
C GLY A 227 -3.18 13.61 -26.52
N SER A 228 -2.57 12.53 -26.03
CA SER A 228 -1.66 11.65 -26.78
C SER A 228 -2.38 10.49 -27.49
N ALA A 229 -3.68 10.29 -27.22
CA ALA A 229 -4.55 9.34 -27.92
C ALA A 229 -5.89 9.99 -28.27
N GLU A 230 -6.53 9.46 -29.34
CA GLU A 230 -7.86 9.89 -29.76
C GLU A 230 -8.93 9.46 -28.74
N GLY A 231 -9.92 10.32 -28.51
CA GLY A 231 -11.04 10.03 -27.63
C GLY A 231 -11.65 11.28 -26.99
N ASN A 232 -12.59 11.08 -26.09
CA ASN A 232 -13.23 12.17 -25.38
C ASN A 232 -12.39 12.58 -24.14
N ARG A 233 -11.65 13.69 -24.27
CA ARG A 233 -10.77 14.21 -23.22
C ARG A 233 -11.53 14.65 -21.97
N GLU A 234 -12.69 15.26 -22.13
CA GLU A 234 -13.52 15.71 -21.01
C GLU A 234 -14.01 14.52 -20.17
N ALA A 235 -14.48 13.46 -20.84
CA ALA A 235 -14.87 12.22 -20.18
C ALA A 235 -13.68 11.54 -19.47
N ALA A 236 -12.48 11.59 -20.09
CA ALA A 236 -11.28 11.04 -19.49
C ALA A 236 -10.85 11.81 -18.22
N HIS A 237 -10.84 13.12 -18.26
CA HIS A 237 -10.59 13.95 -17.08
C HIS A 237 -11.63 13.72 -15.99
N GLU A 238 -12.92 13.65 -16.33
CA GLU A 238 -13.99 13.38 -15.35
C GLU A 238 -13.83 12.00 -14.70
N ALA A 239 -13.42 10.97 -15.45
CA ALA A 239 -13.19 9.64 -14.92
C ALA A 239 -12.10 9.64 -13.82
N PHE A 240 -10.98 10.30 -14.05
CA PHE A 240 -9.92 10.41 -13.05
C PHE A 240 -10.23 11.39 -11.93
N ARG A 241 -10.95 12.47 -12.21
CA ARG A 241 -11.42 13.39 -11.19
C ARG A 241 -12.33 12.66 -10.18
N ARG A 242 -13.25 11.83 -10.65
CA ARG A 242 -14.14 11.02 -9.80
C ARG A 242 -13.36 9.97 -9.00
N LEU A 243 -12.41 9.29 -9.63
CA LEU A 243 -11.50 8.40 -8.93
C LEU A 243 -10.80 9.14 -7.78
N GLY A 244 -10.22 10.32 -8.07
CA GLY A 244 -9.52 11.12 -7.07
C GLY A 244 -10.43 11.61 -5.95
N GLU A 245 -11.65 12.01 -6.24
CA GLU A 245 -12.63 12.47 -5.26
C GLU A 245 -13.03 11.35 -4.27
N VAL A 246 -13.32 10.15 -4.77
CA VAL A 246 -13.68 9.01 -3.88
C VAL A 246 -12.48 8.49 -3.11
N THR A 247 -11.34 8.36 -3.76
CA THR A 247 -10.10 7.94 -3.11
C THR A 247 -9.65 8.94 -2.05
N GLY A 248 -9.72 10.24 -2.34
CA GLY A 248 -9.36 11.32 -1.42
C GLY A 248 -10.24 11.36 -0.17
N ASP A 249 -11.52 11.05 -0.34
CA ASP A 249 -12.48 10.92 0.77
C ASP A 249 -12.09 9.77 1.71
N ALA A 250 -11.87 8.58 1.15
CA ALA A 250 -11.45 7.40 1.92
C ALA A 250 -10.09 7.61 2.61
N ILE A 251 -9.12 8.22 1.92
CA ILE A 251 -7.82 8.58 2.50
C ILE A 251 -7.99 9.56 3.66
N ALA A 252 -8.83 10.58 3.52
CA ALA A 252 -9.05 11.57 4.59
C ALA A 252 -9.66 10.93 5.85
N GLU A 253 -10.57 9.97 5.70
CA GLU A 253 -11.11 9.20 6.83
C GLU A 253 -10.00 8.39 7.54
N ALA A 254 -9.19 7.66 6.79
CA ALA A 254 -8.10 6.86 7.33
C ALA A 254 -7.01 7.72 8.00
N ILE A 255 -6.63 8.85 7.38
CA ILE A 255 -5.62 9.78 7.92
C ILE A 255 -6.12 10.52 9.17
N THR A 256 -7.42 10.73 9.32
CA THR A 256 -7.99 11.26 10.56
C THR A 256 -7.64 10.38 11.77
N LEU A 257 -7.52 9.07 11.56
CA LEU A 257 -7.21 8.10 12.62
C LEU A 257 -5.71 7.78 12.74
N LEU A 258 -4.99 7.71 11.60
CA LEU A 258 -3.58 7.31 11.56
C LEU A 258 -2.60 8.48 11.74
N ASP A 259 -2.90 9.65 11.18
CA ASP A 259 -2.03 10.85 11.15
C ASP A 259 -0.61 10.52 10.63
N GLY A 260 -0.48 10.29 9.33
CA GLY A 260 0.78 9.89 8.68
C GLY A 260 0.91 10.39 7.26
N LEU A 261 1.93 9.92 6.54
CA LEU A 261 2.07 10.09 5.10
C LEU A 261 1.16 9.11 4.36
N VAL A 262 0.93 9.38 3.08
CA VAL A 262 0.16 8.52 2.18
C VAL A 262 1.00 8.19 0.95
N VAL A 263 1.11 6.90 0.64
CA VAL A 263 1.73 6.42 -0.60
C VAL A 263 0.73 5.64 -1.44
N ILE A 264 0.72 5.91 -2.75
CA ILE A 264 -0.17 5.25 -3.69
C ILE A 264 0.64 4.40 -4.66
N GLY A 265 0.29 3.12 -4.77
CA GLY A 265 0.78 2.17 -5.76
C GLY A 265 -0.36 1.56 -6.57
N GLY A 266 -0.09 0.42 -7.20
CA GLY A 266 -1.05 -0.31 -8.04
C GLY A 266 -1.04 0.13 -9.51
N GLY A 267 -1.76 -0.61 -10.34
CA GLY A 267 -1.72 -0.45 -11.81
C GLY A 267 -2.22 0.90 -12.34
N ILE A 268 -2.98 1.66 -11.54
CA ILE A 268 -3.48 3.00 -11.93
C ILE A 268 -2.46 4.08 -11.57
N SER A 269 -1.47 3.82 -10.69
CA SER A 269 -0.54 4.84 -10.17
C SER A 269 0.24 5.59 -11.27
N GLY A 270 0.47 4.96 -12.42
CA GLY A 270 1.08 5.62 -13.59
C GLY A 270 0.28 6.82 -14.12
N ALA A 271 -1.03 6.88 -13.87
CA ALA A 271 -1.90 7.99 -14.25
C ALA A 271 -2.03 9.07 -13.15
N HIS A 272 -1.13 9.10 -12.17
CA HIS A 272 -1.23 9.95 -10.97
C HIS A 272 -1.48 11.44 -11.28
N ARG A 273 -0.92 11.97 -12.35
CA ARG A 273 -1.13 13.36 -12.78
C ARG A 273 -2.60 13.71 -13.00
N GLN A 274 -3.42 12.70 -13.35
CA GLN A 274 -4.83 12.90 -13.64
C GLN A 274 -5.71 12.87 -12.38
N PHE A 275 -5.33 12.15 -11.32
CA PHE A 275 -6.18 11.94 -10.15
C PHE A 275 -5.59 12.51 -8.83
N LEU A 276 -4.27 12.62 -8.69
CA LEU A 276 -3.63 13.05 -7.45
C LEU A 276 -4.02 14.48 -7.03
N PRO A 277 -4.15 15.45 -7.95
CA PRO A 277 -4.67 16.78 -7.58
C PRO A 277 -6.07 16.72 -6.98
N ALA A 278 -6.97 15.86 -7.49
CA ALA A 278 -8.30 15.70 -6.96
C ALA A 278 -8.31 15.04 -5.57
N ILE A 279 -7.43 14.06 -5.32
CA ILE A 279 -7.23 13.47 -4.00
C ILE A 279 -6.84 14.56 -2.98
N VAL A 280 -5.81 15.33 -3.28
CA VAL A 280 -5.30 16.37 -2.36
C VAL A 280 -6.33 17.49 -2.16
N ALA A 281 -7.05 17.87 -3.21
CA ALA A 281 -8.14 18.84 -3.11
C ALA A 281 -9.25 18.34 -2.18
N GLU A 282 -9.64 17.05 -2.28
CA GLU A 282 -10.65 16.43 -1.43
C GLU A 282 -10.19 16.38 0.04
N MET A 283 -8.96 15.96 0.29
CA MET A 283 -8.38 15.94 1.64
C MET A 283 -8.32 17.34 2.28
N ASN A 284 -8.07 18.38 1.48
CA ASN A 284 -8.08 19.77 1.91
C ASN A 284 -9.47 20.42 1.92
N GLY A 285 -10.52 19.65 1.70
CA GLY A 285 -11.89 20.10 1.73
C GLY A 285 -12.32 20.68 3.08
N SER A 286 -13.59 21.10 3.18
CA SER A 286 -14.16 21.68 4.38
C SER A 286 -15.51 21.09 4.69
N TYR A 287 -15.84 20.99 5.96
CA TYR A 287 -17.19 20.79 6.46
C TYR A 287 -17.86 22.13 6.76
N ILE A 288 -19.17 22.12 6.80
CA ILE A 288 -20.00 23.28 7.19
C ILE A 288 -20.74 22.91 8.48
N ALA A 289 -20.48 23.65 9.55
CA ALA A 289 -21.20 23.51 10.81
C ALA A 289 -22.66 23.94 10.67
N PRO A 290 -23.57 23.52 11.58
CA PRO A 290 -24.97 23.91 11.54
C PRO A 290 -25.21 25.45 11.58
N ASN A 291 -24.28 26.22 12.13
CA ASN A 291 -24.28 27.67 12.16
C ASN A 291 -23.75 28.33 10.86
N GLY A 292 -23.33 27.52 9.86
CA GLY A 292 -22.80 28.00 8.60
C GLY A 292 -21.26 28.17 8.56
N ASP A 293 -20.59 28.05 9.69
CA ASP A 293 -19.13 28.18 9.74
C ASP A 293 -18.43 27.04 8.98
N LYS A 294 -17.40 27.40 8.22
CA LYS A 294 -16.56 26.42 7.53
C LYS A 294 -15.35 26.04 8.39
N PHE A 295 -15.06 24.75 8.45
CA PHE A 295 -13.84 24.24 9.09
C PHE A 295 -13.21 23.15 8.23
N ARG A 296 -11.90 23.00 8.35
CA ARG A 296 -11.13 22.05 7.54
C ARG A 296 -11.54 20.61 7.84
N ARG A 297 -11.55 19.78 6.78
CA ARG A 297 -11.81 18.36 6.88
C ARG A 297 -10.72 17.62 7.69
N LEU A 298 -9.46 18.01 7.52
CA LEU A 298 -8.31 17.47 8.23
C LEU A 298 -7.59 18.56 9.03
N ILE A 299 -7.05 18.21 10.19
CA ILE A 299 -6.12 19.07 10.93
C ILE A 299 -4.83 19.31 10.13
N PRO A 300 -4.13 18.27 9.63
CA PRO A 300 -2.98 18.48 8.76
C PRO A 300 -3.41 18.98 7.37
N GLN A 301 -2.64 19.89 6.79
CA GLN A 301 -2.76 20.23 5.38
C GLN A 301 -2.17 19.13 4.52
N ALA A 302 -2.90 18.67 3.52
CA ALA A 302 -2.41 17.69 2.55
C ALA A 302 -1.66 18.38 1.41
N PHE A 303 -0.58 17.75 0.94
CA PHE A 303 0.26 18.21 -0.16
C PHE A 303 0.47 17.09 -1.17
N ASN A 304 0.42 17.43 -2.45
CA ASN A 304 0.84 16.56 -3.55
C ASN A 304 2.38 16.58 -3.65
N LEU A 305 3.03 15.50 -3.22
CA LEU A 305 4.50 15.44 -3.23
C LEU A 305 5.10 15.14 -4.61
N GLU A 306 4.28 14.88 -5.61
CA GLU A 306 4.71 14.77 -7.01
C GLU A 306 4.66 16.13 -7.75
N GLU A 307 4.10 17.17 -7.12
CA GLU A 307 4.09 18.52 -7.65
C GLU A 307 5.21 19.35 -7.01
N PRO A 308 6.22 19.82 -7.79
CA PRO A 308 7.42 20.46 -7.24
C PRO A 308 7.15 21.66 -6.32
N ALA A 309 6.16 22.48 -6.63
CA ALA A 309 5.82 23.66 -5.82
C ALA A 309 5.20 23.27 -4.46
N GLU A 310 4.35 22.25 -4.45
CA GLU A 310 3.75 21.72 -3.21
C GLU A 310 4.81 20.99 -2.36
N LEU A 311 5.68 20.18 -3.00
CA LEU A 311 6.80 19.54 -2.32
C LEU A 311 7.71 20.56 -1.66
N ALA A 312 8.09 21.64 -2.36
CA ALA A 312 8.92 22.70 -1.78
C ALA A 312 8.25 23.33 -0.55
N THR A 313 6.96 23.59 -0.61
CA THR A 313 6.17 24.13 0.51
C THR A 313 6.09 23.13 1.67
N PHE A 314 5.85 21.86 1.38
CA PHE A 314 5.84 20.78 2.36
C PHE A 314 7.18 20.65 3.08
N LEU A 315 8.31 20.68 2.35
CA LEU A 315 9.65 20.56 2.94
C LEU A 315 10.01 21.77 3.79
N LYS A 316 9.68 22.99 3.35
CA LYS A 316 9.91 24.23 4.08
C LYS A 316 9.23 24.25 5.44
N GLY A 317 7.96 23.80 5.51
CA GLY A 317 7.17 23.84 6.74
C GLY A 317 7.15 25.22 7.42
N GLN A 318 6.99 25.19 8.76
CA GLN A 318 6.99 26.39 9.62
C GLN A 318 7.84 26.15 10.88
N ALA A 319 9.12 25.80 10.67
CA ALA A 319 10.06 25.58 11.77
C ALA A 319 10.33 26.88 12.53
N LYS A 320 10.22 26.82 13.85
CA LYS A 320 10.53 27.94 14.75
C LYS A 320 11.11 27.46 16.08
N ASP A 321 11.81 28.35 16.75
CA ASP A 321 12.36 28.12 18.08
C ASP A 321 11.45 28.75 19.13
N VAL A 322 11.17 28.02 20.19
CA VAL A 322 10.35 28.46 21.33
C VAL A 322 11.19 28.38 22.60
N THR A 323 11.16 29.46 23.37
CA THR A 323 11.90 29.54 24.63
C THR A 323 11.12 28.85 25.77
N VAL A 324 11.78 27.94 26.47
CA VAL A 324 11.21 27.30 27.68
C VAL A 324 11.18 28.32 28.81
N PRO A 325 10.02 28.65 29.39
CA PRO A 325 9.93 29.56 30.53
C PRO A 325 10.78 29.05 31.72
N GLY A 326 11.49 29.94 32.36
CA GLY A 326 12.33 29.65 33.55
C GLY A 326 13.75 29.20 33.20
N SER A 327 13.95 28.26 32.25
CA SER A 327 15.29 27.77 31.88
C SER A 327 15.96 28.56 30.77
N GLY A 328 15.19 29.29 29.93
CA GLY A 328 15.69 29.99 28.75
C GLY A 328 16.10 29.05 27.59
N ARG A 329 15.97 27.73 27.74
CA ARG A 329 16.32 26.73 26.73
C ARG A 329 15.47 26.90 25.47
N GLN A 330 16.09 26.88 24.29
CA GLN A 330 15.37 26.88 23.01
C GLN A 330 14.95 25.46 22.60
N VAL A 331 13.71 25.32 22.15
CA VAL A 331 13.16 24.09 21.60
C VAL A 331 12.69 24.39 20.17
N ARG A 332 13.32 23.74 19.19
CA ARG A 332 12.95 23.85 17.79
C ARG A 332 11.81 22.89 17.47
N PHE A 333 10.75 23.38 16.81
CA PHE A 333 9.64 22.54 16.33
C PHE A 333 9.06 23.12 15.03
N ASP A 334 8.33 22.27 14.31
CA ASP A 334 7.60 22.68 13.10
C ASP A 334 6.12 22.90 13.46
N ALA A 335 5.66 24.13 13.32
CA ALA A 335 4.32 24.56 13.70
C ALA A 335 3.24 24.23 12.64
N MET A 336 3.63 23.70 11.47
CA MET A 336 2.69 23.35 10.40
C MET A 336 2.28 21.88 10.49
N PRO A 337 1.05 21.57 10.96
CA PRO A 337 0.47 20.25 10.80
C PRO A 337 0.28 19.95 9.30
N ARG A 338 0.92 18.91 8.81
CA ARG A 338 0.83 18.53 7.39
C ARG A 338 0.97 17.04 7.15
N THR A 339 0.40 16.59 6.05
CA THR A 339 0.62 15.27 5.47
C THR A 339 0.99 15.39 3.99
N GLY A 340 1.67 14.40 3.45
CA GLY A 340 2.04 14.34 2.04
C GLY A 340 1.46 13.10 1.38
N VAL A 341 0.96 13.25 0.17
CA VAL A 341 0.48 12.17 -0.69
C VAL A 341 1.43 12.06 -1.87
N GLY A 342 1.96 10.87 -2.11
CA GLY A 342 2.85 10.62 -3.25
C GLY A 342 2.73 9.20 -3.80
N ILE A 343 3.56 8.92 -4.80
CA ILE A 343 3.55 7.65 -5.52
C ILE A 343 4.68 6.76 -5.01
N SER A 344 4.44 5.45 -5.01
CA SER A 344 5.41 4.42 -4.66
C SER A 344 6.77 4.67 -5.32
N ARG A 345 7.84 4.54 -4.54
CA ARG A 345 9.23 4.67 -5.02
C ARG A 345 9.84 3.32 -5.40
N LEU A 346 9.26 2.23 -4.90
CA LEU A 346 9.71 0.87 -5.19
C LEU A 346 8.92 0.21 -6.33
N GLY A 347 7.67 0.65 -6.53
CA GLY A 347 6.71 -0.09 -7.32
C GLY A 347 6.03 -1.19 -6.49
N THR A 348 4.82 -1.60 -6.91
CA THR A 348 3.95 -2.44 -6.06
C THR A 348 4.56 -3.79 -5.73
N SER A 349 5.05 -4.52 -6.72
CA SER A 349 5.58 -5.88 -6.52
C SER A 349 6.86 -5.88 -5.67
N GLU A 350 7.79 -4.96 -5.93
CA GLU A 350 9.03 -4.86 -5.15
C GLU A 350 8.74 -4.41 -3.71
N ALA A 351 7.85 -3.44 -3.52
CA ALA A 351 7.42 -3.01 -2.19
C ALA A 351 6.79 -4.15 -1.39
N THR A 352 5.93 -4.98 -2.00
CA THR A 352 5.32 -6.15 -1.36
C THR A 352 6.38 -7.19 -0.96
N ALA A 353 7.34 -7.49 -1.83
CA ALA A 353 8.43 -8.43 -1.52
C ALA A 353 9.35 -7.92 -0.40
N ILE A 354 9.74 -6.65 -0.45
CA ILE A 354 10.50 -5.99 0.62
C ILE A 354 9.70 -5.96 1.92
N GLY A 355 8.40 -5.69 1.84
CA GLY A 355 7.49 -5.73 2.98
C GLY A 355 7.44 -7.10 3.64
N ALA A 356 7.31 -8.16 2.87
CA ALA A 356 7.35 -9.53 3.35
C ALA A 356 8.68 -9.85 4.06
N TYR A 357 9.80 -9.47 3.44
CA TYR A 357 11.13 -9.63 4.02
C TYR A 357 11.27 -8.89 5.36
N ASN A 358 10.96 -7.60 5.40
CA ASN A 358 11.08 -6.78 6.60
C ASN A 358 10.10 -7.19 7.69
N TYR A 359 8.92 -7.68 7.33
CA TYR A 359 7.96 -8.22 8.27
C TYR A 359 8.53 -9.46 8.99
N ALA A 360 9.07 -10.41 8.23
CA ALA A 360 9.73 -11.59 8.82
C ALA A 360 10.85 -11.20 9.76
N LEU A 361 11.76 -10.29 9.38
CA LEU A 361 12.83 -9.81 10.24
C LEU A 361 12.30 -9.20 11.54
N SER A 362 11.27 -8.35 11.43
CA SER A 362 10.64 -7.73 12.59
C SER A 362 10.06 -8.75 13.57
N ARG A 363 9.44 -9.82 13.05
CA ARG A 363 8.86 -10.90 13.87
C ARG A 363 9.95 -11.74 14.54
N LEU A 364 11.00 -12.09 13.80
CA LEU A 364 12.15 -12.84 14.33
C LEU A 364 12.88 -12.06 15.43
N ASP A 365 13.04 -10.73 15.27
CA ASP A 365 13.75 -9.88 16.25
C ASP A 365 12.97 -9.72 17.55
N ARG A 366 11.65 -9.80 17.53
CA ARG A 366 10.79 -9.73 18.73
C ARG A 366 10.76 -11.03 19.53
N LYS A 367 11.38 -12.09 19.04
CA LYS A 367 11.26 -13.45 19.62
C LYS A 367 9.78 -13.89 19.79
N GLU A 368 8.90 -13.33 18.99
CA GLU A 368 7.52 -13.80 18.84
C GLU A 368 7.53 -15.02 17.91
N VAL A 369 8.34 -16.01 18.28
CA VAL A 369 8.25 -17.36 17.72
C VAL A 369 7.15 -18.02 18.54
N LEU A 370 6.13 -18.48 17.84
CA LEU A 370 5.00 -19.22 18.41
C LEU A 370 5.45 -20.46 19.18
#